data_952a9b49d18e641185637f9e0f7e29f4
#
_entry.id   952a9b49d18e641185637f9e0f7e29f4
#
_cell.length_a   1.000
_cell.length_b   1.000
_cell.length_c   1.000
_cell.angle_alpha   90.00
_cell.angle_beta   90.00
_cell.angle_gamma   90.00
#
_symmetry.space_group_name_H-M   'P 1'
#
loop_
_entity.id
_entity.type
_entity.pdbx_description
1 polymer ?
#
loop_
_entity_poly.entity_id
_entity_poly.type
_entity_poly.pdbx_seq_one_letter_code
_entity_poly.pdbx_strand_id
1 'polypeptide(L)'
;MDKYLADGLLILIVFIDDTIFGGNDEVSNKFLEDLKNEFEMSMIGEMKFFLRLQIVQNKEGIFISQTSYLKDLLKRFGLENCKPIGTHMVTSHKLSSKDDTPTVEQKKYISMVGGL
;
A
#
# COMPACT_ATOMS: atom_id res chain seq x y z
N MET A 1 -1.31 21.33 -23.01
CA MET A 1 -1.83 20.30 -22.10
C MET A 1 -3.25 19.84 -22.45
N ASP A 2 -3.81 20.32 -23.56
CA ASP A 2 -5.23 20.08 -23.90
C ASP A 2 -5.45 19.16 -25.13
N LYS A 3 -4.47 18.30 -25.45
CA LYS A 3 -4.51 17.48 -26.67
C LYS A 3 -5.26 16.15 -26.53
N TYR A 4 -5.64 15.78 -25.29
CA TYR A 4 -6.19 14.46 -24.96
C TYR A 4 -7.66 14.43 -24.52
N LEU A 5 -8.36 15.57 -24.66
CA LEU A 5 -9.72 15.74 -24.12
C LEU A 5 -10.86 15.40 -25.08
N ALA A 6 -10.56 14.93 -26.31
CA ALA A 6 -11.65 14.79 -27.30
C ALA A 6 -12.46 13.49 -27.18
N ASP A 7 -11.87 12.33 -26.79
CA ASP A 7 -12.59 11.04 -26.88
C ASP A 7 -12.31 10.01 -25.76
N GLY A 8 -11.79 10.41 -24.61
CA GLY A 8 -11.54 9.45 -23.53
C GLY A 8 -10.98 10.06 -22.25
N LEU A 9 -11.19 9.37 -21.12
CA LEU A 9 -10.62 9.74 -19.83
C LEU A 9 -9.25 9.09 -19.67
N LEU A 10 -8.22 9.88 -19.35
CA LEU A 10 -6.92 9.44 -18.88
C LEU A 10 -6.65 10.06 -17.51
N ILE A 11 -6.39 9.22 -16.52
CA ILE A 11 -5.96 9.64 -15.20
C ILE A 11 -4.47 9.33 -15.07
N LEU A 12 -3.69 10.33 -14.70
CA LEU A 12 -2.25 10.25 -14.54
C LEU A 12 -1.85 10.65 -13.13
N ILE A 13 -1.03 9.82 -12.49
CA ILE A 13 -0.41 10.10 -11.19
C ILE A 13 1.10 9.97 -11.37
N VAL A 14 1.82 11.02 -11.03
CA VAL A 14 3.29 11.04 -11.03
C VAL A 14 3.77 11.12 -9.59
N PHE A 15 4.62 10.18 -9.21
CA PHE A 15 5.24 10.14 -7.89
C PHE A 15 6.73 9.88 -8.04
N ILE A 16 7.53 10.95 -7.88
CA ILE A 16 8.99 10.96 -8.07
C ILE A 16 9.33 10.41 -9.48
N ASP A 17 9.89 9.21 -9.57
CA ASP A 17 10.31 8.56 -10.83
C ASP A 17 9.24 7.60 -11.39
N ASP A 18 8.18 7.33 -10.63
CA ASP A 18 7.12 6.42 -11.02
C ASP A 18 5.92 7.18 -11.61
N THR A 19 5.44 6.70 -12.76
CA THR A 19 4.24 7.21 -13.40
C THR A 19 3.20 6.12 -13.53
N ILE A 20 2.01 6.37 -12.97
CA ILE A 20 0.85 5.50 -13.09
C ILE A 20 -0.19 6.20 -13.93
N PHE A 21 -0.74 5.50 -14.87
CA PHE A 21 -1.84 6.00 -15.67
C PHE A 21 -2.90 4.91 -15.87
N GLY A 22 -4.11 5.35 -16.10
CA GLY A 22 -5.24 4.48 -16.40
C GLY A 22 -6.36 5.27 -17.05
N GLY A 23 -7.16 4.59 -17.84
CA GLY A 23 -8.25 5.20 -18.58
C GLY A 23 -8.67 4.34 -19.75
N ASN A 24 -9.18 4.98 -20.80
CA ASN A 24 -9.52 4.32 -22.04
C ASN A 24 -8.26 3.76 -22.74
N ASP A 25 -8.32 2.54 -23.25
CA ASP A 25 -7.19 1.83 -23.85
C ASP A 25 -6.54 2.60 -25.01
N GLU A 26 -7.34 3.21 -25.88
CA GLU A 26 -6.84 3.97 -27.04
C GLU A 26 -6.04 5.19 -26.57
N VAL A 27 -6.57 5.95 -25.61
CA VAL A 27 -5.92 7.16 -25.08
C VAL A 27 -4.67 6.77 -24.28
N SER A 28 -4.73 5.69 -23.51
CA SER A 28 -3.62 5.18 -22.72
C SER A 28 -2.45 4.71 -23.62
N ASN A 29 -2.74 3.98 -24.69
CA ASN A 29 -1.72 3.52 -25.62
C ASN A 29 -1.05 4.68 -26.38
N LYS A 30 -1.82 5.65 -26.84
CA LYS A 30 -1.27 6.85 -27.49
C LYS A 30 -0.40 7.66 -26.54
N PHE A 31 -0.84 7.85 -25.32
CA PHE A 31 -0.05 8.53 -24.29
C PHE A 31 1.27 7.79 -24.01
N LEU A 32 1.25 6.46 -23.97
CA LEU A 32 2.44 5.64 -23.79
C LEU A 32 3.43 5.79 -24.95
N GLU A 33 2.94 5.84 -26.20
CA GLU A 33 3.79 6.07 -27.37
C GLU A 33 4.44 7.45 -27.32
N ASP A 34 3.67 8.50 -27.00
CA ASP A 34 4.18 9.87 -26.86
C ASP A 34 5.26 9.94 -25.78
N LEU A 35 5.04 9.30 -24.62
CA LEU A 35 6.03 9.24 -23.55
C LEU A 35 7.32 8.53 -23.95
N LYS A 36 7.23 7.39 -24.63
CA LYS A 36 8.41 6.64 -25.10
C LYS A 36 9.22 7.41 -26.15
N ASN A 37 8.58 8.27 -26.90
CA ASN A 37 9.25 9.10 -27.91
C ASN A 37 10.02 10.28 -27.30
N GLU A 38 9.55 10.79 -26.17
CA GLU A 38 10.14 11.96 -25.51
C GLU A 38 11.08 11.61 -24.35
N PHE A 39 10.85 10.45 -23.71
CA PHE A 39 11.59 10.03 -22.51
C PHE A 39 12.08 8.59 -22.65
N GLU A 40 13.26 8.31 -22.09
CA GLU A 40 13.75 6.94 -21.93
C GLU A 40 12.97 6.23 -20.81
N MET A 41 11.79 5.68 -21.15
CA MET A 41 10.89 5.03 -20.21
C MET A 41 10.58 3.59 -20.64
N SER A 42 10.42 2.72 -19.66
CA SER A 42 9.95 1.35 -19.86
C SER A 42 8.58 1.15 -19.22
N MET A 43 7.70 0.44 -19.90
CA MET A 43 6.43 0.03 -19.32
C MET A 43 6.60 -1.28 -18.56
N ILE A 44 6.27 -1.25 -17.26
CA ILE A 44 6.34 -2.43 -16.40
C ILE A 44 5.10 -3.32 -16.56
N GLY A 45 4.01 -2.78 -17.14
CA GLY A 45 2.74 -3.47 -17.33
C GLY A 45 1.72 -3.14 -16.26
N GLU A 46 0.82 -4.09 -15.99
CA GLU A 46 -0.25 -3.91 -15.02
C GLU A 46 0.30 -3.70 -13.60
N MET A 47 -0.20 -2.69 -12.91
CA MET A 47 0.26 -2.30 -11.59
C MET A 47 -0.09 -3.37 -10.54
N LYS A 48 0.92 -3.91 -9.86
CA LYS A 48 0.78 -4.88 -8.77
C LYS A 48 1.13 -4.31 -7.40
N PHE A 49 2.02 -3.33 -7.38
CA PHE A 49 2.48 -2.67 -6.16
C PHE A 49 2.64 -1.17 -6.41
N PHE A 50 2.19 -0.36 -5.46
CA PHE A 50 2.41 1.07 -5.47
C PHE A 50 2.42 1.61 -4.04
N LEU A 51 3.46 2.37 -3.68
CA LEU A 51 3.62 2.97 -2.34
C LEU A 51 3.38 1.98 -1.19
N ARG A 52 3.92 0.77 -1.31
CA ARG A 52 3.72 -0.37 -0.37
C ARG A 52 2.31 -0.95 -0.34
N LEU A 53 1.41 -0.47 -1.17
CA LEU A 53 0.10 -1.09 -1.39
C LEU A 53 0.24 -2.21 -2.41
N GLN A 54 -0.38 -3.33 -2.13
CA GLN A 54 -0.50 -4.44 -3.05
C GLN A 54 -1.84 -4.31 -3.78
N ILE A 55 -1.80 -4.40 -5.10
CA ILE A 55 -2.96 -4.18 -5.96
C ILE A 55 -3.21 -5.44 -6.78
N VAL A 56 -4.44 -5.90 -6.75
CA VAL A 56 -4.92 -7.03 -7.56
C VAL A 56 -6.09 -6.53 -8.39
N GLN A 57 -5.92 -6.57 -9.71
CA GLN A 57 -6.95 -6.20 -10.66
C GLN A 57 -7.59 -7.46 -11.24
N ASN A 58 -8.90 -7.52 -11.29
CA ASN A 58 -9.64 -8.60 -11.91
C ASN A 58 -10.93 -8.05 -12.56
N LYS A 59 -11.71 -8.91 -13.19
CA LYS A 59 -12.95 -8.51 -13.87
C LYS A 59 -14.03 -7.96 -12.93
N GLU A 60 -13.95 -8.27 -11.64
CA GLU A 60 -14.91 -7.86 -10.62
C GLU A 60 -14.53 -6.50 -10.01
N GLY A 61 -13.26 -6.08 -10.15
CA GLY A 61 -12.79 -4.80 -9.62
C GLY A 61 -11.31 -4.79 -9.25
N ILE A 62 -10.93 -3.79 -8.47
CA ILE A 62 -9.58 -3.56 -7.98
C ILE A 62 -9.57 -3.79 -6.47
N PHE A 63 -8.75 -4.73 -6.03
CA PHE A 63 -8.53 -5.01 -4.61
C PHE A 63 -7.19 -4.43 -4.17
N ILE A 64 -7.22 -3.57 -3.14
CA ILE A 64 -6.04 -2.93 -2.57
C ILE A 64 -5.80 -3.47 -1.17
N SER A 65 -4.59 -3.91 -0.87
CA SER A 65 -4.23 -4.49 0.42
C SER A 65 -2.81 -4.11 0.87
N GLN A 66 -2.55 -4.29 2.17
CA GLN A 66 -1.22 -4.13 2.78
C GLN A 66 -0.69 -5.46 3.34
N THR A 67 -1.02 -6.57 2.70
CA THR A 67 -0.69 -7.92 3.21
C THR A 67 0.81 -8.09 3.45
N SER A 68 1.67 -7.63 2.54
CA SER A 68 3.12 -7.71 2.69
C SER A 68 3.61 -6.87 3.87
N TYR A 69 3.11 -5.64 4.00
CA TYR A 69 3.45 -4.76 5.12
C TYR A 69 3.06 -5.38 6.47
N LEU A 70 1.86 -5.95 6.58
CA LEU A 70 1.42 -6.61 7.81
C LEU A 70 2.30 -7.82 8.17
N LYS A 71 2.69 -8.63 7.19
CA LYS A 71 3.61 -9.75 7.43
C LYS A 71 4.98 -9.26 7.93
N ASP A 72 5.51 -8.22 7.33
CA ASP A 72 6.79 -7.63 7.76
C ASP A 72 6.69 -7.03 9.15
N LEU A 73 5.56 -6.40 9.48
CA LEU A 73 5.29 -5.86 10.81
C LEU A 73 5.25 -6.98 11.87
N LEU A 74 4.49 -8.05 11.63
CA LEU A 74 4.43 -9.21 12.51
C LEU A 74 5.81 -9.84 12.71
N LYS A 75 6.59 -10.01 11.64
CA LYS A 75 7.96 -10.50 11.69
C LYS A 75 8.86 -9.62 12.53
N ARG A 76 8.81 -8.31 12.30
CA ARG A 76 9.61 -7.32 13.04
C ARG A 76 9.41 -7.39 14.54
N PHE A 77 8.20 -7.70 15.00
CA PHE A 77 7.88 -7.78 16.42
C PHE A 77 7.83 -9.21 16.98
N GLY A 78 8.18 -10.22 16.16
CA GLY A 78 8.19 -11.63 16.60
C GLY A 78 6.80 -12.20 16.84
N LEU A 79 5.80 -11.69 16.12
CA LEU A 79 4.38 -12.08 16.28
C LEU A 79 3.88 -13.01 15.14
N GLU A 80 4.77 -13.51 14.28
CA GLU A 80 4.41 -14.33 13.10
C GLU A 80 3.59 -15.58 13.45
N ASN A 81 3.88 -16.18 14.59
CA ASN A 81 3.23 -17.41 15.05
C ASN A 81 2.17 -17.19 16.13
N CYS A 82 1.82 -15.92 16.40
CA CYS A 82 0.81 -15.61 17.40
C CYS A 82 -0.60 -15.92 16.86
N LYS A 83 -1.46 -16.42 17.74
CA LYS A 83 -2.86 -16.63 17.38
C LYS A 83 -3.58 -15.28 17.30
N PRO A 84 -4.40 -15.06 16.28
CA PRO A 84 -5.21 -13.85 16.20
C PRO A 84 -6.23 -13.82 17.34
N ILE A 85 -6.46 -12.64 17.91
CA ILE A 85 -7.45 -12.38 18.94
C ILE A 85 -8.53 -11.48 18.35
N GLY A 86 -9.80 -11.86 18.50
CA GLY A 86 -10.94 -11.11 17.96
C GLY A 86 -11.28 -9.82 18.72
N THR A 87 -10.73 -9.64 19.93
CA THR A 87 -10.95 -8.45 20.75
C THR A 87 -9.64 -7.73 21.02
N HIS A 88 -9.63 -6.40 20.93
CA HIS A 88 -8.43 -5.59 21.14
C HIS A 88 -7.92 -5.62 22.58
N MET A 89 -8.78 -5.87 23.53
CA MET A 89 -8.45 -6.06 24.95
C MET A 89 -9.22 -7.22 25.54
N VAL A 90 -8.54 -8.02 26.36
CA VAL A 90 -9.20 -9.07 27.15
C VAL A 90 -9.95 -8.38 28.31
N THR A 91 -11.25 -8.62 28.41
CA THR A 91 -12.14 -7.95 29.39
C THR A 91 -11.77 -8.26 30.86
N SER A 92 -11.02 -9.33 31.11
CA SER A 92 -10.56 -9.73 32.43
C SER A 92 -9.30 -9.00 32.92
N HIS A 93 -8.54 -8.33 32.03
CA HIS A 93 -7.35 -7.60 32.42
C HIS A 93 -7.67 -6.16 32.81
N LYS A 94 -7.58 -5.86 34.10
CA LYS A 94 -7.60 -4.50 34.64
C LYS A 94 -6.15 -4.00 34.68
N LEU A 95 -5.73 -3.29 33.64
CA LEU A 95 -4.41 -2.66 33.62
C LEU A 95 -4.35 -1.51 34.61
N SER A 96 -3.32 -1.48 35.44
CA SER A 96 -3.09 -0.44 36.44
C SER A 96 -1.63 0.02 36.39
N SER A 97 -1.38 1.30 36.65
CA SER A 97 -0.02 1.83 36.80
C SER A 97 0.74 1.29 38.03
N LYS A 98 0.04 0.55 38.89
CA LYS A 98 0.60 -0.05 40.12
C LYS A 98 0.86 -1.58 39.98
N ASP A 99 0.69 -2.13 38.79
CA ASP A 99 0.94 -3.55 38.56
C ASP A 99 2.45 -3.82 38.61
N ASP A 100 2.85 -4.88 39.33
CA ASP A 100 4.24 -5.38 39.41
C ASP A 100 4.68 -6.10 38.12
N THR A 101 4.24 -5.64 36.96
CA THR A 101 4.65 -6.19 35.68
C THR A 101 5.95 -5.55 35.19
N PRO A 102 6.82 -6.33 34.50
CA PRO A 102 8.05 -5.77 33.93
C PRO A 102 7.73 -4.61 32.96
N THR A 103 8.49 -3.52 33.10
CA THR A 103 8.37 -2.39 32.18
C THR A 103 8.76 -2.78 30.77
N VAL A 104 7.93 -2.44 29.80
CA VAL A 104 8.21 -2.64 28.37
C VAL A 104 9.25 -1.61 27.92
N GLU A 105 10.18 -2.02 27.07
CA GLU A 105 11.11 -1.10 26.44
C GLU A 105 10.35 -0.02 25.65
N GLN A 106 10.55 1.24 26.04
CA GLN A 106 9.81 2.37 25.46
C GLN A 106 9.95 2.47 23.93
N LYS A 107 11.17 2.24 23.40
CA LYS A 107 11.41 2.28 21.94
C LYS A 107 10.60 1.21 21.20
N LYS A 108 10.55 0.00 21.77
CA LYS A 108 9.77 -1.10 21.20
C LYS A 108 8.27 -0.76 21.18
N TYR A 109 7.74 -0.24 22.30
CA TYR A 109 6.35 0.18 22.41
C TYR A 109 5.98 1.25 21.38
N ILE A 110 6.77 2.35 21.33
CA ILE A 110 6.54 3.44 20.37
C ILE A 110 6.62 2.93 18.93
N SER A 111 7.58 2.03 18.63
CA SER A 111 7.71 1.45 17.29
C SER A 111 6.52 0.56 16.90
N MET A 112 5.92 -0.15 17.85
CA MET A 112 4.71 -0.95 17.60
C MET A 112 3.50 -0.05 17.31
N VAL A 113 3.26 0.94 18.17
CA VAL A 113 2.12 1.87 18.00
C VAL A 113 2.26 2.72 16.74
N GLY A 114 3.48 3.17 16.41
CA GLY A 114 3.73 3.95 15.20
C GLY A 114 3.74 3.14 13.90
N GLY A 115 3.73 1.81 13.98
CA GLY A 115 3.63 0.89 12.84
C GLY A 115 2.19 0.49 12.48
N LEU A 116 1.22 0.77 13.33
CA LEU A 116 -0.20 0.50 13.11
C LEU A 116 -0.88 1.64 12.39
#